data_267f6f9cccf2f98929cb9beda1f693c3
#
_entry.id   267f6f9cccf2f98929cb9beda1f693c3
#
_cell.length_a   1.000
_cell.length_b   1.000
_cell.length_c   1.000
_cell.angle_alpha   90.00
_cell.angle_beta   90.00
_cell.angle_gamma   90.00
#
_symmetry.space_group_name_H-M   'P 1'
#
loop_
_entity.id
_entity.type
_entity.pdbx_description
1 polymer ?
#
loop_
_entity_poly.entity_id
_entity_poly.type
_entity_poly.pdbx_seq_one_letter_code
_entity_poly.pdbx_strand_id
1 'polypeptide(L)'
;MTISSTDLFTVVQPTVPLADPHVLSDIRDRRSIIDAIFDALVRRNDAGVFIPWLAESWSVEDDCRRWRFKLRAGVRCHNGAILTPFDVQASLLRALSPEMPGELGTQGVLRSYLEQATVSVADDGWLTVNNPQPFADLLDLLVDIAIVPADSLHALPQKPVGSGPYQFSEQQPGRITLRAFEEHWAGKPPAATLVWLAEPDAVQRQALFARGEADLLVDPLFETTGTQHVVCQRSYLCIIFLLNLFEGATQDVRVRKALNHAIDRQAIIAHPQIAAGHARPLAGPLTARHSGIPQDVQPYRYDPDAARQLLADAGYASGLTLALALPARFPDESIVLARHIAQALQAVGVTVDLTIHEDRPAYAQRVRDKQFGDIACFDSSPASGWRVYREKLDSRQQGPWWQGYHSEELNALLDRAAATADDEQRAAIMRQAFTQVHDEAPWLFLYAPDHRWALGEKASGWQPCAEGRVRIL
;
A
#
# COMPACT_ATOMS: atom_id res chain seq x y z
N MET A 1 10.98 -20.07 6.59
CA MET A 1 10.75 -21.52 6.40
C MET A 1 10.24 -21.71 4.97
N THR A 2 10.72 -22.72 4.29
CA THR A 2 10.51 -22.92 2.85
C THR A 2 9.33 -23.86 2.63
N ILE A 3 8.57 -23.62 1.57
CA ILE A 3 7.59 -24.57 1.03
C ILE A 3 8.31 -25.86 0.63
N SER A 4 7.69 -27.01 0.85
CA SER A 4 8.23 -28.29 0.37
C SER A 4 8.27 -28.28 -1.16
N SER A 5 9.33 -28.86 -1.75
CA SER A 5 9.45 -28.96 -3.22
C SER A 5 8.21 -29.66 -3.80
N THR A 6 7.60 -29.06 -4.83
CA THR A 6 6.38 -29.56 -5.48
C THR A 6 6.39 -29.28 -6.98
N ASP A 7 5.73 -30.11 -7.76
CA ASP A 7 5.57 -29.87 -9.19
C ASP A 7 4.62 -28.74 -9.50
N LEU A 8 3.56 -28.58 -8.68
CA LEU A 8 2.55 -27.55 -8.85
C LEU A 8 2.20 -26.91 -7.51
N PHE A 9 2.22 -25.56 -7.49
CA PHE A 9 1.71 -24.76 -6.39
C PHE A 9 0.68 -23.76 -6.91
N THR A 10 -0.49 -23.71 -6.29
CA THR A 10 -1.60 -22.86 -6.72
C THR A 10 -1.98 -21.86 -5.64
N VAL A 11 -2.02 -20.59 -6.00
CA VAL A 11 -2.50 -19.48 -5.16
C VAL A 11 -3.84 -18.99 -5.71
N VAL A 12 -4.85 -18.88 -4.87
CA VAL A 12 -6.12 -18.23 -5.21
C VAL A 12 -6.25 -16.90 -4.50
N GLN A 13 -6.57 -15.85 -5.25
CA GLN A 13 -6.71 -14.46 -4.77
C GLN A 13 -7.82 -13.73 -5.52
N PRO A 14 -8.29 -12.55 -5.06
CA PRO A 14 -9.38 -11.82 -5.71
C PRO A 14 -9.16 -11.52 -7.20
N THR A 15 -7.95 -11.09 -7.57
CA THR A 15 -7.61 -10.69 -8.94
C THR A 15 -6.24 -11.19 -9.38
N VAL A 16 -6.05 -11.44 -10.68
CA VAL A 16 -4.73 -11.85 -11.25
C VAL A 16 -4.40 -11.00 -12.49
N PRO A 17 -4.13 -9.69 -12.32
CA PRO A 17 -3.78 -8.82 -13.43
C PRO A 17 -2.33 -9.04 -13.87
N LEU A 18 -2.11 -9.40 -15.14
CA LEU A 18 -0.80 -9.22 -15.76
C LEU A 18 -0.71 -7.77 -16.25
N ALA A 19 -0.03 -6.94 -15.50
CA ALA A 19 0.04 -5.51 -15.74
C ALA A 19 1.50 -5.07 -15.98
N ASP A 20 1.66 -3.88 -16.57
CA ASP A 20 2.97 -3.28 -16.74
C ASP A 20 3.65 -3.09 -15.36
N PRO A 21 4.83 -3.69 -15.12
CA PRO A 21 5.46 -3.67 -13.81
C PRO A 21 5.97 -2.29 -13.39
N HIS A 22 6.08 -1.33 -14.31
CA HIS A 22 6.50 0.06 -14.02
C HIS A 22 5.32 0.99 -13.70
N VAL A 23 4.08 0.56 -13.89
CA VAL A 23 2.92 1.21 -13.29
C VAL A 23 2.86 0.77 -11.84
N LEU A 24 3.48 1.54 -10.94
CA LEU A 24 3.54 1.21 -9.53
C LEU A 24 2.13 1.15 -8.92
N SER A 25 1.95 0.16 -8.07
CA SER A 25 0.69 -0.14 -7.41
C SER A 25 0.96 -0.65 -6.00
N ASP A 26 0.13 -0.23 -5.07
CA ASP A 26 0.15 -0.77 -3.70
C ASP A 26 -0.80 -2.00 -3.58
N ILE A 27 -1.48 -2.39 -4.67
CA ILE A 27 -2.39 -3.57 -4.68
C ILE A 27 -1.57 -4.85 -4.52
N ARG A 28 -1.76 -5.52 -3.40
CA ARG A 28 -1.02 -6.72 -2.99
C ARG A 28 -1.09 -7.86 -4.03
N ASP A 29 -2.28 -8.13 -4.57
CA ASP A 29 -2.49 -9.19 -5.56
C ASP A 29 -1.62 -9.02 -6.79
N ARG A 30 -1.59 -7.79 -7.32
CA ARG A 30 -0.77 -7.43 -8.47
C ARG A 30 0.72 -7.52 -8.16
N ARG A 31 1.12 -6.98 -7.00
CA ARG A 31 2.52 -6.98 -6.55
C ARG A 31 3.06 -8.39 -6.36
N SER A 32 2.25 -9.31 -5.84
CA SER A 32 2.63 -10.72 -5.66
C SER A 32 3.02 -11.39 -6.98
N ILE A 33 2.31 -11.10 -8.08
CA ILE A 33 2.63 -11.63 -9.40
C ILE A 33 3.89 -10.98 -9.98
N ILE A 34 4.05 -9.65 -9.82
CA ILE A 34 5.24 -8.90 -10.25
C ILE A 34 6.48 -9.44 -9.54
N ASP A 35 6.42 -9.62 -8.22
CA ASP A 35 7.55 -10.11 -7.41
C ASP A 35 7.95 -11.57 -7.75
N ALA A 36 7.05 -12.34 -8.36
CA ALA A 36 7.38 -13.69 -8.85
C ALA A 36 8.18 -13.67 -10.16
N ILE A 37 7.96 -12.66 -11.04
CA ILE A 37 8.58 -12.57 -12.35
C ILE A 37 9.83 -11.67 -12.33
N PHE A 38 9.82 -10.62 -11.50
CA PHE A 38 10.86 -9.60 -11.50
C PHE A 38 11.51 -9.46 -10.13
N ASP A 39 12.79 -9.11 -10.14
CA ASP A 39 13.47 -8.60 -8.95
C ASP A 39 13.50 -7.06 -8.96
N ALA A 40 13.64 -6.48 -7.77
CA ALA A 40 13.89 -5.08 -7.54
C ALA A 40 15.35 -4.85 -7.07
N LEU A 41 15.79 -3.61 -6.97
CA LEU A 41 17.14 -3.30 -6.47
C LEU A 41 17.33 -3.73 -5.02
N VAL A 42 16.33 -3.53 -4.19
CA VAL A 42 16.34 -3.84 -2.76
C VAL A 42 15.07 -4.60 -2.39
N ARG A 43 15.07 -5.25 -1.25
CA ARG A 43 13.88 -5.87 -0.62
C ARG A 43 13.74 -5.40 0.82
N ARG A 44 12.60 -5.67 1.43
CA ARG A 44 12.41 -5.59 2.88
C ARG A 44 12.44 -6.99 3.49
N ASN A 45 13.08 -7.10 4.65
CA ASN A 45 12.96 -8.30 5.49
C ASN A 45 11.65 -8.26 6.30
N ASP A 46 11.39 -9.30 7.10
CA ASP A 46 10.15 -9.42 7.88
C ASP A 46 9.97 -8.30 8.92
N ALA A 47 11.07 -7.67 9.34
CA ALA A 47 11.06 -6.50 10.22
C ALA A 47 10.80 -5.18 9.48
N GLY A 48 10.66 -5.19 8.14
CA GLY A 48 10.46 -4.00 7.32
C GLY A 48 11.75 -3.24 6.98
N VAL A 49 12.93 -3.76 7.34
CA VAL A 49 14.23 -3.14 7.07
C VAL A 49 14.66 -3.47 5.65
N PHE A 50 15.22 -2.48 4.93
CA PHE A 50 15.76 -2.70 3.58
C PHE A 50 17.00 -3.59 3.62
N ILE A 51 17.03 -4.58 2.75
CA ILE A 51 18.12 -5.53 2.60
C ILE A 51 18.61 -5.56 1.15
N PRO A 52 19.90 -5.88 0.91
CA PRO A 52 20.44 -6.11 -0.42
C PRO A 52 19.64 -7.14 -1.20
N TRP A 53 19.42 -6.83 -2.51
CA TRP A 53 18.82 -7.77 -3.44
C TRP A 53 19.57 -7.74 -4.77
N LEU A 54 19.07 -7.13 -5.86
CA LEU A 54 19.89 -6.92 -7.07
C LEU A 54 21.03 -5.93 -6.82
N ALA A 55 20.83 -4.91 -5.99
CA ALA A 55 21.91 -4.14 -5.41
C ALA A 55 22.51 -4.92 -4.24
N GLU A 56 23.81 -5.24 -4.28
CA GLU A 56 24.52 -5.89 -3.18
C GLU A 56 24.89 -4.91 -2.07
N SER A 57 24.98 -3.62 -2.39
CA SER A 57 25.19 -2.52 -1.45
C SER A 57 24.74 -1.19 -2.05
N TRP A 58 24.52 -0.21 -1.20
CA TRP A 58 24.25 1.17 -1.58
C TRP A 58 24.86 2.14 -0.59
N SER A 59 25.00 3.38 -1.01
CA SER A 59 25.34 4.52 -0.17
C SER A 59 24.50 5.73 -0.52
N VAL A 60 24.30 6.60 0.45
CA VAL A 60 23.60 7.88 0.31
C VAL A 60 24.49 8.97 0.90
N GLU A 61 24.51 10.14 0.25
CA GLU A 61 25.15 11.33 0.79
C GLU A 61 24.31 11.94 1.93
N ASP A 62 24.95 12.69 2.85
CA ASP A 62 24.30 13.20 4.07
C ASP A 62 23.06 14.07 3.80
N ASP A 63 22.99 14.74 2.65
CA ASP A 63 21.85 15.55 2.22
C ASP A 63 20.75 14.76 1.48
N CYS A 64 20.88 13.44 1.36
CA CYS A 64 19.96 12.53 0.69
C CYS A 64 19.65 12.86 -0.78
N ARG A 65 20.53 13.61 -1.46
CA ARG A 65 20.35 13.98 -2.89
C ARG A 65 20.98 12.99 -3.84
N ARG A 66 22.04 12.33 -3.41
CA ARG A 66 22.80 11.40 -4.24
C ARG A 66 22.85 10.03 -3.62
N TRP A 67 22.31 9.06 -4.36
CA TRP A 67 22.33 7.64 -4.04
C TRP A 67 23.19 6.89 -5.03
N ARG A 68 23.98 5.92 -4.55
CA ARG A 68 24.79 5.03 -5.38
C ARG A 68 24.48 3.59 -5.03
N PHE A 69 24.36 2.74 -6.06
CA PHE A 69 24.03 1.33 -5.91
C PHE A 69 25.07 0.49 -6.64
N LYS A 70 25.61 -0.53 -5.95
CA LYS A 70 26.48 -1.52 -6.56
C LYS A 70 25.65 -2.75 -6.92
N LEU A 71 25.59 -3.06 -8.22
CA LEU A 71 24.80 -4.15 -8.72
C LEU A 71 25.52 -5.50 -8.49
N ARG A 72 24.74 -6.53 -8.15
CA ARG A 72 25.20 -7.93 -8.07
C ARG A 72 25.61 -8.40 -9.45
N ALA A 73 26.80 -8.98 -9.55
CA ALA A 73 27.33 -9.51 -10.80
C ALA A 73 26.73 -10.89 -11.14
N GLY A 74 26.60 -11.19 -12.43
CA GLY A 74 26.23 -12.52 -12.93
C GLY A 74 24.76 -12.91 -12.78
N VAL A 75 23.86 -11.97 -12.45
CA VAL A 75 22.42 -12.23 -12.39
C VAL A 75 21.90 -12.54 -13.80
N ARG A 76 21.35 -13.72 -14.01
CA ARG A 76 20.71 -14.12 -15.27
C ARG A 76 19.26 -13.69 -15.31
N CYS A 77 18.80 -13.31 -16.48
CA CYS A 77 17.40 -13.05 -16.79
C CYS A 77 16.74 -14.25 -17.51
N HIS A 78 15.44 -14.28 -17.57
CA HIS A 78 14.67 -15.37 -18.18
C HIS A 78 14.97 -15.60 -19.67
N ASN A 79 15.46 -14.59 -20.38
CA ASN A 79 15.92 -14.69 -21.78
C ASN A 79 17.39 -15.13 -21.92
N GLY A 80 18.06 -15.45 -20.80
CA GLY A 80 19.48 -15.84 -20.76
C GLY A 80 20.48 -14.68 -20.71
N ALA A 81 20.06 -13.44 -20.86
CA ALA A 81 20.92 -12.26 -20.72
C ALA A 81 21.46 -12.12 -19.28
N ILE A 82 22.64 -11.52 -19.16
CA ILE A 82 23.18 -11.11 -17.85
C ILE A 82 22.75 -9.68 -17.57
N LEU A 83 22.11 -9.47 -16.44
CA LEU A 83 21.66 -8.14 -16.00
C LEU A 83 22.84 -7.20 -15.76
N THR A 84 22.72 -5.98 -16.25
CA THR A 84 23.75 -4.93 -16.17
C THR A 84 23.20 -3.67 -15.48
N PRO A 85 24.07 -2.75 -15.02
CA PRO A 85 23.61 -1.44 -14.51
C PRO A 85 22.81 -0.63 -15.55
N PHE A 86 23.05 -0.84 -16.84
CA PHE A 86 22.29 -0.17 -17.91
C PHE A 86 20.84 -0.65 -18.01
N ASP A 87 20.56 -1.92 -17.68
CA ASP A 87 19.19 -2.44 -17.60
C ASP A 87 18.42 -1.80 -16.44
N VAL A 88 19.10 -1.59 -15.31
CA VAL A 88 18.54 -0.86 -14.17
C VAL A 88 18.26 0.59 -14.54
N GLN A 89 19.22 1.26 -15.16
CA GLN A 89 19.04 2.62 -15.67
C GLN A 89 17.84 2.71 -16.63
N ALA A 90 17.73 1.81 -17.59
CA ALA A 90 16.64 1.80 -18.56
C ALA A 90 15.27 1.58 -17.88
N SER A 91 15.21 0.67 -16.88
CA SER A 91 13.99 0.42 -16.10
C SER A 91 13.55 1.66 -15.31
N LEU A 92 14.49 2.33 -14.64
CA LEU A 92 14.19 3.55 -13.88
C LEU A 92 13.79 4.70 -14.80
N LEU A 93 14.50 4.92 -15.91
CA LEU A 93 14.15 5.96 -16.88
C LEU A 93 12.78 5.73 -17.53
N ARG A 94 12.43 4.46 -17.80
CA ARG A 94 11.09 4.12 -18.29
C ARG A 94 10.02 4.43 -17.25
N ALA A 95 10.25 4.07 -15.99
CA ALA A 95 9.32 4.36 -14.89
C ALA A 95 9.17 5.87 -14.59
N LEU A 96 10.19 6.68 -14.94
CA LEU A 96 10.18 8.14 -14.86
C LEU A 96 9.54 8.80 -16.09
N SER A 97 9.26 8.05 -17.17
CA SER A 97 8.72 8.62 -18.41
C SER A 97 7.41 9.37 -18.15
N PRO A 98 7.20 10.54 -18.80
CA PRO A 98 5.91 11.25 -18.76
C PRO A 98 4.73 10.40 -19.25
N GLU A 99 5.00 9.42 -20.10
CA GLU A 99 3.99 8.52 -20.67
C GLU A 99 3.60 7.38 -19.73
N MET A 100 4.37 7.17 -18.63
CA MET A 100 4.04 6.14 -17.65
C MET A 100 2.89 6.60 -16.77
N PRO A 101 1.71 5.95 -16.86
CA PRO A 101 0.58 6.32 -16.02
C PRO A 101 0.79 5.85 -14.56
N GLY A 102 0.08 6.49 -13.65
CA GLY A 102 -0.16 5.96 -12.31
C GLY A 102 -1.48 5.21 -12.24
N GLU A 103 -1.76 4.60 -11.12
CA GLU A 103 -3.04 3.95 -10.86
C GLU A 103 -4.20 4.96 -10.82
N LEU A 104 -5.38 4.50 -11.17
CA LEU A 104 -6.61 5.29 -11.15
C LEU A 104 -6.48 6.62 -11.90
N GLY A 105 -5.65 6.70 -12.95
CA GLY A 105 -5.45 7.88 -13.77
C GLY A 105 -4.60 8.98 -13.12
N THR A 106 -3.81 8.65 -12.11
CA THR A 106 -2.81 9.56 -11.53
C THR A 106 -1.55 9.63 -12.40
N GLN A 107 -0.62 10.51 -12.05
CA GLN A 107 0.74 10.50 -12.59
C GLN A 107 1.51 9.28 -12.05
N GLY A 108 2.48 8.79 -12.80
CA GLY A 108 3.37 7.71 -12.35
C GLY A 108 4.05 8.06 -11.02
N VAL A 109 3.98 7.16 -10.05
CA VAL A 109 4.44 7.42 -8.67
C VAL A 109 5.92 7.81 -8.64
N LEU A 110 6.80 7.10 -9.37
CA LEU A 110 8.22 7.42 -9.37
C LEU A 110 8.48 8.85 -9.89
N ARG A 111 7.79 9.25 -10.94
CA ARG A 111 7.91 10.58 -11.53
C ARG A 111 7.48 11.68 -10.56
N SER A 112 6.43 11.47 -9.77
CA SER A 112 5.95 12.49 -8.82
C SER A 112 6.99 12.88 -7.77
N TYR A 113 8.00 12.03 -7.53
CA TYR A 113 9.10 12.29 -6.58
C TYR A 113 10.43 12.62 -7.26
N LEU A 114 10.68 12.09 -8.45
CA LEU A 114 11.98 12.09 -9.10
C LEU A 114 11.95 12.68 -10.53
N GLU A 115 10.97 13.54 -10.85
CA GLU A 115 10.79 14.12 -12.20
C GLU A 115 12.07 14.77 -12.75
N GLN A 116 12.85 15.41 -11.87
CA GLN A 116 14.09 16.11 -12.23
C GLN A 116 15.35 15.29 -11.91
N ALA A 117 15.18 14.05 -11.44
CA ALA A 117 16.31 13.22 -11.09
C ALA A 117 17.05 12.76 -12.35
N THR A 118 18.35 12.56 -12.20
CA THR A 118 19.19 11.93 -13.22
C THR A 118 19.61 10.55 -12.75
N VAL A 119 19.53 9.57 -13.66
CA VAL A 119 19.99 8.21 -13.44
C VAL A 119 21.13 7.92 -14.39
N SER A 120 22.30 7.57 -13.88
CA SER A 120 23.51 7.33 -14.68
C SER A 120 24.28 6.11 -14.19
N VAL A 121 25.03 5.51 -15.09
CA VAL A 121 26.02 4.48 -14.75
C VAL A 121 27.40 5.15 -14.81
N ALA A 122 28.13 5.10 -13.69
CA ALA A 122 29.47 5.65 -13.57
C ALA A 122 30.52 4.72 -14.18
N ASP A 123 31.73 5.24 -14.46
CA ASP A 123 32.84 4.46 -15.05
C ASP A 123 33.25 3.25 -14.21
N ASP A 124 33.04 3.30 -12.89
CA ASP A 124 33.27 2.20 -11.95
C ASP A 124 32.13 1.15 -11.92
N GLY A 125 31.13 1.31 -12.79
CA GLY A 125 29.96 0.41 -12.92
C GLY A 125 28.87 0.61 -11.87
N TRP A 126 28.97 1.62 -10.99
CA TRP A 126 27.92 1.93 -10.04
C TRP A 126 26.77 2.69 -10.71
N LEU A 127 25.56 2.32 -10.37
CA LEU A 127 24.37 3.12 -10.69
C LEU A 127 24.31 4.31 -9.73
N THR A 128 24.07 5.51 -10.26
CA THR A 128 23.89 6.74 -9.47
C THR A 128 22.54 7.35 -9.79
N VAL A 129 21.80 7.70 -8.74
CA VAL A 129 20.55 8.48 -8.80
C VAL A 129 20.83 9.81 -8.11
N ASN A 130 20.77 10.91 -8.87
CA ASN A 130 20.88 12.27 -8.31
C ASN A 130 19.51 12.95 -8.40
N ASN A 131 19.02 13.44 -7.28
CA ASN A 131 17.79 14.23 -7.22
C ASN A 131 18.12 15.66 -6.76
N PRO A 132 17.61 16.71 -7.40
CA PRO A 132 17.86 18.10 -6.98
C PRO A 132 17.31 18.42 -5.58
N GLN A 133 16.31 17.66 -5.13
CA GLN A 133 15.75 17.78 -3.79
C GLN A 133 16.18 16.57 -2.92
N PRO A 134 16.36 16.77 -1.60
CA PRO A 134 16.60 15.66 -0.69
C PRO A 134 15.49 14.60 -0.79
N PHE A 135 15.88 13.31 -0.78
CA PHE A 135 14.91 12.22 -0.80
C PHE A 135 15.44 10.98 -0.06
N ALA A 136 15.34 11.00 1.27
CA ALA A 136 15.77 9.91 2.14
C ALA A 136 14.96 8.60 1.91
N ASP A 137 13.75 8.72 1.38
CA ASP A 137 12.79 7.60 1.18
C ASP A 137 12.96 6.90 -0.19
N LEU A 138 14.08 7.12 -0.90
CA LEU A 138 14.28 6.54 -2.25
C LEU A 138 14.12 5.01 -2.26
N LEU A 139 14.59 4.31 -1.24
CA LEU A 139 14.50 2.85 -1.17
C LEU A 139 13.05 2.36 -1.11
N ASP A 140 12.13 3.15 -0.54
CA ASP A 140 10.69 2.85 -0.52
C ASP A 140 10.04 2.82 -1.89
N LEU A 141 10.60 3.56 -2.84
CA LEU A 141 10.18 3.47 -4.25
C LEU A 141 10.89 2.33 -4.98
N LEU A 142 12.21 2.20 -4.76
CA LEU A 142 13.04 1.23 -5.48
C LEU A 142 12.71 -0.23 -5.14
N VAL A 143 12.16 -0.50 -3.96
CA VAL A 143 11.68 -1.84 -3.56
C VAL A 143 10.53 -2.32 -4.44
N ASP A 144 9.82 -1.40 -5.07
CA ASP A 144 8.65 -1.65 -5.91
C ASP A 144 8.90 -1.51 -7.41
N ILE A 145 10.10 -1.07 -7.82
CA ILE A 145 10.47 -0.95 -9.23
C ILE A 145 11.02 -2.28 -9.72
N ALA A 146 10.29 -2.93 -10.60
CA ALA A 146 10.76 -4.12 -11.29
C ALA A 146 11.93 -3.80 -12.22
N ILE A 147 13.01 -4.58 -12.16
CA ILE A 147 14.13 -4.44 -13.07
C ILE A 147 13.92 -5.41 -14.25
N VAL A 148 13.98 -4.85 -15.45
CA VAL A 148 13.68 -5.53 -16.72
C VAL A 148 14.87 -5.35 -17.65
N PRO A 149 15.34 -6.40 -18.35
CA PRO A 149 16.36 -6.24 -19.39
C PRO A 149 15.93 -5.20 -20.42
N ALA A 150 16.83 -4.30 -20.78
CA ALA A 150 16.52 -3.13 -21.63
C ALA A 150 15.93 -3.53 -23.00
N ASP A 151 16.40 -4.63 -23.57
CA ASP A 151 15.90 -5.21 -24.82
C ASP A 151 14.48 -5.77 -24.73
N SER A 152 14.01 -6.07 -23.53
CA SER A 152 12.69 -6.69 -23.25
C SER A 152 11.61 -5.69 -22.83
N LEU A 153 11.97 -4.42 -22.58
CA LEU A 153 11.04 -3.37 -22.13
C LEU A 153 9.88 -3.12 -23.09
N HIS A 154 10.12 -3.24 -24.40
CA HIS A 154 9.12 -3.00 -25.44
C HIS A 154 8.03 -4.06 -25.50
N ALA A 155 8.28 -5.26 -24.92
CA ALA A 155 7.35 -6.39 -24.94
C ALA A 155 6.39 -6.41 -23.75
N LEU A 156 6.54 -5.48 -22.79
CA LEU A 156 5.67 -5.37 -21.62
C LEU A 156 4.28 -4.84 -22.01
N PRO A 157 3.22 -5.27 -21.30
CA PRO A 157 3.20 -6.34 -20.28
C PRO A 157 3.00 -7.75 -20.88
N GLN A 158 2.88 -7.91 -22.20
CA GLN A 158 2.42 -9.15 -22.86
C GLN A 158 3.43 -10.31 -22.77
N LYS A 159 4.73 -9.98 -22.79
CA LYS A 159 5.82 -10.96 -22.68
C LYS A 159 6.82 -10.50 -21.62
N PRO A 160 6.46 -10.62 -20.34
CA PRO A 160 7.33 -10.16 -19.26
C PRO A 160 8.58 -11.04 -19.16
N VAL A 161 9.74 -10.40 -19.19
CA VAL A 161 11.06 -11.00 -18.96
C VAL A 161 11.71 -10.28 -17.79
N GLY A 162 12.02 -11.01 -16.74
CA GLY A 162 12.69 -10.53 -15.54
C GLY A 162 13.86 -11.39 -15.14
N SER A 163 14.33 -11.21 -13.92
CA SER A 163 15.33 -12.05 -13.25
C SER A 163 14.75 -12.79 -12.04
N GLY A 164 13.45 -12.68 -11.80
CA GLY A 164 12.77 -13.25 -10.65
C GLY A 164 12.72 -14.78 -10.64
N PRO A 165 12.24 -15.39 -9.56
CA PRO A 165 12.28 -16.84 -9.35
C PRO A 165 11.41 -17.62 -10.33
N TYR A 166 10.43 -17.00 -10.95
CA TYR A 166 9.55 -17.65 -11.91
C TYR A 166 9.48 -16.87 -13.22
N GLN A 167 9.52 -17.59 -14.34
CA GLN A 167 9.34 -17.02 -15.67
C GLN A 167 7.89 -17.19 -16.15
N PHE A 168 7.40 -16.19 -16.86
CA PHE A 168 6.07 -16.22 -17.46
C PHE A 168 5.94 -17.36 -18.46
N SER A 169 4.86 -18.11 -18.37
CA SER A 169 4.55 -19.21 -19.30
C SER A 169 3.29 -18.94 -20.10
N GLU A 170 2.18 -18.63 -19.41
CA GLU A 170 0.88 -18.50 -20.05
C GLU A 170 -0.06 -17.61 -19.24
N GLN A 171 -0.95 -16.90 -19.93
CA GLN A 171 -2.09 -16.20 -19.33
C GLN A 171 -3.39 -16.61 -20.01
N GLN A 172 -4.38 -16.94 -19.20
CA GLN A 172 -5.77 -17.15 -19.59
C GLN A 172 -6.67 -16.24 -18.75
N PRO A 173 -7.95 -16.02 -19.12
CA PRO A 173 -8.87 -15.27 -18.28
C PRO A 173 -8.94 -15.86 -16.86
N GLY A 174 -8.63 -15.04 -15.86
CA GLY A 174 -8.61 -15.45 -14.45
C GLY A 174 -7.45 -16.37 -14.05
N ARG A 175 -6.45 -16.61 -14.91
CA ARG A 175 -5.34 -17.53 -14.60
C ARG A 175 -4.03 -17.06 -15.19
N ILE A 176 -2.97 -17.08 -14.37
CA ILE A 176 -1.58 -16.91 -14.82
C ILE A 176 -0.79 -18.13 -14.41
N THR A 177 -0.01 -18.67 -15.33
CA THR A 177 0.89 -19.82 -15.10
C THR A 177 2.34 -19.35 -15.29
N LEU A 178 3.16 -19.64 -14.30
CA LEU A 178 4.59 -19.35 -14.28
C LEU A 178 5.35 -20.67 -14.12
N ARG A 179 6.58 -20.73 -14.65
CA ARG A 179 7.50 -21.87 -14.48
C ARG A 179 8.69 -21.46 -13.65
N ALA A 180 9.21 -22.36 -12.84
CA ALA A 180 10.42 -22.13 -12.08
C ALA A 180 11.57 -21.69 -12.99
N PHE A 181 12.28 -20.64 -12.60
CA PHE A 181 13.54 -20.26 -13.21
C PHE A 181 14.68 -20.93 -12.41
N GLU A 182 15.11 -22.09 -12.89
CA GLU A 182 16.08 -22.93 -12.16
C GLU A 182 17.45 -22.26 -11.96
N GLU A 183 17.80 -21.30 -12.84
CA GLU A 183 19.03 -20.53 -12.77
C GLU A 183 18.89 -19.22 -11.95
N HIS A 184 17.80 -19.09 -11.19
CA HIS A 184 17.61 -17.91 -10.33
C HIS A 184 18.78 -17.74 -9.35
N TRP A 185 19.36 -16.57 -9.33
CA TRP A 185 20.60 -16.26 -8.60
C TRP A 185 20.52 -16.47 -7.08
N ALA A 186 19.33 -16.37 -6.49
CA ALA A 186 19.11 -16.59 -5.05
C ALA A 186 18.74 -18.06 -4.72
N GLY A 187 18.75 -18.95 -5.71
CA GLY A 187 18.45 -20.38 -5.58
C GLY A 187 17.20 -20.81 -6.34
N LYS A 188 17.09 -22.11 -6.58
CA LYS A 188 15.97 -22.72 -7.29
C LYS A 188 14.68 -22.55 -6.49
N PRO A 189 13.60 -22.04 -7.11
CA PRO A 189 12.30 -21.94 -6.44
C PRO A 189 11.69 -23.32 -6.13
N PRO A 190 10.87 -23.44 -5.07
CA PRO A 190 10.39 -24.72 -4.56
C PRO A 190 9.33 -25.39 -5.45
N ALA A 191 8.56 -24.64 -6.23
CA ALA A 191 7.52 -25.17 -7.10
C ALA A 191 7.99 -25.14 -8.56
N ALA A 192 7.90 -26.27 -9.29
CA ALA A 192 8.24 -26.31 -10.71
C ALA A 192 7.28 -25.46 -11.54
N THR A 193 6.01 -25.42 -11.15
CA THR A 193 4.97 -24.57 -11.75
C THR A 193 4.21 -23.81 -10.65
N LEU A 194 4.08 -22.51 -10.82
CA LEU A 194 3.29 -21.63 -9.95
C LEU A 194 2.06 -21.13 -10.73
N VAL A 195 0.89 -21.35 -10.17
CA VAL A 195 -0.38 -20.91 -10.76
C VAL A 195 -1.06 -19.88 -9.86
N TRP A 196 -1.51 -18.80 -10.46
CA TRP A 196 -2.36 -17.81 -9.84
C TRP A 196 -3.77 -17.91 -10.39
N LEU A 197 -4.77 -18.05 -9.53
CA LEU A 197 -6.19 -18.11 -9.88
C LEU A 197 -6.91 -16.87 -9.35
N ALA A 198 -7.71 -16.22 -10.20
CA ALA A 198 -8.61 -15.16 -9.82
C ALA A 198 -9.97 -15.72 -9.42
N GLU A 199 -10.44 -15.36 -8.24
CA GLU A 199 -11.83 -15.56 -7.83
C GLU A 199 -12.28 -14.38 -6.97
N PRO A 200 -13.03 -13.41 -7.55
CA PRO A 200 -13.46 -12.22 -6.84
C PRO A 200 -14.45 -12.50 -5.71
N ASP A 201 -15.31 -13.53 -5.86
CA ASP A 201 -16.27 -13.90 -4.83
C ASP A 201 -15.55 -14.66 -3.69
N ALA A 202 -15.63 -14.12 -2.47
CA ALA A 202 -14.93 -14.68 -1.33
C ALA A 202 -15.43 -16.08 -0.94
N VAL A 203 -16.74 -16.36 -1.15
CA VAL A 203 -17.34 -17.67 -0.84
C VAL A 203 -16.86 -18.71 -1.85
N GLN A 204 -16.84 -18.37 -3.14
CA GLN A 204 -16.33 -19.24 -4.19
C GLN A 204 -14.82 -19.47 -4.02
N ARG A 205 -14.06 -18.42 -3.68
CA ARG A 205 -12.63 -18.51 -3.40
C ARG A 205 -12.33 -19.47 -2.25
N GLN A 206 -13.11 -19.37 -1.17
CA GLN A 206 -13.04 -20.29 -0.04
C GLN A 206 -13.39 -21.73 -0.45
N ALA A 207 -14.36 -21.92 -1.33
CA ALA A 207 -14.78 -23.24 -1.83
C ALA A 207 -13.69 -23.89 -2.70
N LEU A 208 -12.99 -23.13 -3.56
CA LEU A 208 -11.84 -23.64 -4.34
C LEU A 208 -10.76 -24.19 -3.43
N PHE A 209 -10.41 -23.44 -2.38
CA PHE A 209 -9.43 -23.87 -1.40
C PHE A 209 -9.87 -25.12 -0.63
N ALA A 210 -11.13 -25.17 -0.19
CA ALA A 210 -11.68 -26.30 0.57
C ALA A 210 -11.71 -27.60 -0.25
N ARG A 211 -11.82 -27.52 -1.58
CA ARG A 211 -11.73 -28.68 -2.49
C ARG A 211 -10.29 -29.09 -2.83
N GLY A 212 -9.29 -28.38 -2.29
CA GLY A 212 -7.87 -28.65 -2.59
C GLY A 212 -7.43 -28.19 -3.98
N GLU A 213 -8.18 -27.31 -4.64
CA GLU A 213 -7.83 -26.74 -5.95
C GLU A 213 -6.80 -25.57 -5.83
N ALA A 214 -6.55 -25.11 -4.60
CA ALA A 214 -5.51 -24.14 -4.30
C ALA A 214 -4.73 -24.56 -3.04
N ASP A 215 -3.42 -24.28 -3.04
CA ASP A 215 -2.51 -24.57 -1.92
C ASP A 215 -2.40 -23.40 -0.94
N LEU A 216 -2.71 -22.18 -1.41
CA LEU A 216 -2.74 -20.96 -0.61
C LEU A 216 -3.94 -20.10 -1.00
N LEU A 217 -4.70 -19.65 -0.01
CA LEU A 217 -5.85 -18.77 -0.19
C LEU A 217 -5.55 -17.40 0.42
N VAL A 218 -5.68 -16.37 -0.38
CA VAL A 218 -5.58 -14.96 0.05
C VAL A 218 -6.94 -14.46 0.52
N ASP A 219 -6.97 -13.76 1.66
CA ASP A 219 -8.16 -13.23 2.31
C ASP A 219 -9.28 -14.28 2.50
N PRO A 220 -9.03 -15.32 3.35
CA PRO A 220 -10.05 -16.28 3.71
C PRO A 220 -11.21 -15.61 4.44
N LEU A 221 -12.41 -16.19 4.35
CA LEU A 221 -13.56 -15.75 5.16
C LEU A 221 -13.21 -15.78 6.66
N PHE A 222 -13.85 -14.89 7.45
CA PHE A 222 -13.61 -14.84 8.89
C PHE A 222 -14.09 -16.13 9.59
N GLU A 223 -15.16 -16.72 9.13
CA GLU A 223 -15.72 -17.98 9.64
C GLU A 223 -15.06 -19.19 8.96
N THR A 224 -13.77 -19.40 9.19
CA THR A 224 -13.12 -20.65 8.79
C THR A 224 -13.41 -21.71 9.85
N THR A 225 -14.46 -22.49 9.66
CA THR A 225 -14.73 -23.67 10.47
C THR A 225 -13.83 -24.81 10.02
N GLY A 226 -12.94 -25.29 10.89
CA GLY A 226 -12.16 -26.51 10.65
C GLY A 226 -10.67 -26.36 10.83
N THR A 227 -9.93 -27.38 10.45
CA THR A 227 -8.49 -27.57 10.63
C THR A 227 -7.60 -26.72 9.71
N GLN A 228 -8.11 -25.65 9.12
CA GLN A 228 -7.32 -24.79 8.22
C GLN A 228 -6.34 -23.93 9.01
N HIS A 229 -5.07 -24.02 8.64
CA HIS A 229 -4.04 -23.17 9.20
C HIS A 229 -4.15 -21.76 8.60
N VAL A 230 -4.60 -20.77 9.37
CA VAL A 230 -4.67 -19.36 8.97
C VAL A 230 -3.49 -18.60 9.57
N VAL A 231 -2.72 -17.95 8.71
CA VAL A 231 -1.65 -17.02 9.09
C VAL A 231 -2.18 -15.60 8.99
N CYS A 232 -1.93 -14.80 10.02
CA CYS A 232 -2.29 -13.38 10.07
C CYS A 232 -1.05 -12.51 10.18
N GLN A 233 -1.06 -11.38 9.51
CA GLN A 233 0.00 -10.37 9.62
C GLN A 233 -0.61 -8.98 9.68
N ARG A 234 -0.09 -8.13 10.56
CA ARG A 234 -0.44 -6.70 10.59
C ARG A 234 -0.10 -6.05 9.24
N SER A 235 -1.00 -5.21 8.75
CA SER A 235 -0.82 -4.53 7.47
C SER A 235 -0.30 -3.10 7.61
N TYR A 236 0.15 -2.51 6.49
CA TYR A 236 0.35 -1.07 6.33
C TYR A 236 -0.96 -0.36 5.96
N LEU A 237 -2.00 -1.11 5.63
CA LEU A 237 -3.29 -0.57 5.19
C LEU A 237 -4.01 0.15 6.33
N CYS A 238 -4.39 1.39 6.08
CA CYS A 238 -5.22 2.20 6.95
C CYS A 238 -6.58 2.39 6.29
N ILE A 239 -7.64 1.95 6.93
CA ILE A 239 -9.01 2.35 6.56
C ILE A 239 -9.30 3.68 7.23
N ILE A 240 -9.52 4.69 6.41
CA ILE A 240 -9.73 6.07 6.81
C ILE A 240 -10.90 6.66 6.02
N PHE A 241 -11.47 7.76 6.49
CA PHE A 241 -12.36 8.55 5.67
C PHE A 241 -11.76 9.95 5.55
N LEU A 242 -11.57 10.40 4.31
CA LEU A 242 -11.09 11.75 4.00
C LEU A 242 -12.18 12.76 4.34
N LEU A 243 -11.77 13.89 4.91
CA LEU A 243 -12.66 15.01 5.18
C LEU A 243 -12.36 16.14 4.20
N ASN A 244 -13.40 16.79 3.67
CA ASN A 244 -13.27 17.97 2.84
C ASN A 244 -12.91 19.17 3.72
N LEU A 245 -11.71 19.71 3.57
CA LEU A 245 -11.22 20.85 4.33
C LEU A 245 -11.21 22.14 3.51
N PHE A 246 -11.72 22.12 2.28
CA PHE A 246 -11.83 23.34 1.45
C PHE A 246 -13.00 24.22 1.89
N GLU A 247 -14.09 23.60 2.33
CA GLU A 247 -15.34 24.28 2.69
C GLU A 247 -16.16 23.48 3.70
N GLY A 248 -17.19 24.10 4.27
CA GLY A 248 -18.14 23.43 5.13
C GLY A 248 -17.69 23.24 6.58
N ALA A 249 -18.46 22.45 7.31
CA ALA A 249 -18.29 22.26 8.75
C ALA A 249 -16.96 21.55 9.11
N THR A 250 -16.44 20.72 8.22
CA THR A 250 -15.21 19.95 8.42
C THR A 250 -13.93 20.79 8.40
N GLN A 251 -13.99 22.09 8.02
CA GLN A 251 -12.89 23.02 8.22
C GLN A 251 -12.57 23.26 9.69
N ASP A 252 -13.60 23.19 10.56
CA ASP A 252 -13.41 23.38 11.99
C ASP A 252 -12.83 22.13 12.65
N VAL A 253 -11.67 22.25 13.28
CA VAL A 253 -10.99 21.16 13.98
C VAL A 253 -11.85 20.54 15.07
N ARG A 254 -12.74 21.32 15.72
CA ARG A 254 -13.66 20.83 16.75
C ARG A 254 -14.66 19.86 16.16
N VAL A 255 -15.18 20.14 14.97
CA VAL A 255 -16.06 19.23 14.23
C VAL A 255 -15.29 17.94 13.88
N ARG A 256 -14.08 18.03 13.31
CA ARG A 256 -13.29 16.84 12.98
C ARG A 256 -12.99 15.95 14.18
N LYS A 257 -12.65 16.56 15.33
CA LYS A 257 -12.44 15.83 16.59
C LYS A 257 -13.75 15.22 17.09
N ALA A 258 -14.86 15.94 17.02
CA ALA A 258 -16.18 15.43 17.39
C ALA A 258 -16.56 14.17 16.59
N LEU A 259 -16.36 14.22 15.25
CA LEU A 259 -16.60 13.05 14.39
C LEU A 259 -15.72 11.86 14.79
N ASN A 260 -14.45 12.10 15.15
CA ASN A 260 -13.57 11.03 15.64
C ASN A 260 -13.98 10.47 17.00
N HIS A 261 -14.46 11.31 17.94
CA HIS A 261 -14.95 10.87 19.26
C HIS A 261 -16.31 10.14 19.18
N ALA A 262 -17.11 10.42 18.15
CA ALA A 262 -18.41 9.77 17.96
C ALA A 262 -18.32 8.30 17.53
N ILE A 263 -17.15 7.83 17.07
CA ILE A 263 -16.99 6.50 16.46
C ILE A 263 -16.41 5.49 17.46
N ASP A 264 -17.18 4.42 17.75
CA ASP A 264 -16.70 3.26 18.48
C ASP A 264 -15.90 2.31 17.57
N ARG A 265 -14.59 2.51 17.53
CA ARG A 265 -13.67 1.69 16.73
C ARG A 265 -13.64 0.23 17.16
N GLN A 266 -13.85 -0.05 18.45
CA GLN A 266 -13.84 -1.43 18.95
C GLN A 266 -15.08 -2.18 18.47
N ALA A 267 -16.25 -1.55 18.49
CA ALA A 267 -17.47 -2.12 17.93
C ALA A 267 -17.33 -2.39 16.41
N ILE A 268 -16.74 -1.45 15.66
CA ILE A 268 -16.46 -1.63 14.23
C ILE A 268 -15.53 -2.82 14.00
N ILE A 269 -14.42 -2.91 14.74
CA ILE A 269 -13.43 -4.00 14.61
C ILE A 269 -14.05 -5.36 14.97
N ALA A 270 -14.90 -5.41 15.99
CA ALA A 270 -15.58 -6.65 16.40
C ALA A 270 -16.68 -7.10 15.44
N HIS A 271 -17.15 -6.21 14.53
CA HIS A 271 -18.26 -6.52 13.63
C HIS A 271 -17.91 -7.64 12.64
N PRO A 272 -18.73 -8.73 12.54
CA PRO A 272 -18.40 -9.91 11.73
C PRO A 272 -18.18 -9.62 10.23
N GLN A 273 -18.90 -8.64 9.68
CA GLN A 273 -18.82 -8.28 8.27
C GLN A 273 -17.79 -7.17 7.99
N ILE A 274 -17.08 -6.65 9.02
CA ILE A 274 -16.05 -5.61 8.83
C ILE A 274 -14.68 -6.20 9.07
N ALA A 275 -14.36 -6.57 10.30
CA ALA A 275 -13.03 -7.09 10.61
C ALA A 275 -13.04 -8.33 11.52
N ALA A 276 -14.18 -8.69 12.11
CA ALA A 276 -14.35 -9.86 12.99
C ALA A 276 -13.21 -10.03 14.03
N GLY A 277 -12.71 -8.91 14.57
CA GLY A 277 -11.58 -8.88 15.50
C GLY A 277 -10.19 -8.85 14.87
N HIS A 278 -10.06 -8.98 13.54
CA HIS A 278 -8.79 -9.01 12.82
C HIS A 278 -8.37 -7.62 12.31
N ALA A 279 -8.36 -6.65 13.20
CA ALA A 279 -7.89 -5.28 12.92
C ALA A 279 -7.39 -4.61 14.21
N ARG A 280 -6.82 -3.43 14.06
CA ARG A 280 -6.39 -2.57 15.17
C ARG A 280 -6.91 -1.15 14.96
N PRO A 281 -7.35 -0.45 16.02
CA PRO A 281 -7.78 0.93 15.89
C PRO A 281 -6.60 1.82 15.49
N LEU A 282 -6.87 2.82 14.66
CA LEU A 282 -5.89 3.82 14.24
C LEU A 282 -5.92 5.02 15.18
N ALA A 283 -4.75 5.46 15.64
CA ALA A 283 -4.56 6.72 16.32
C ALA A 283 -4.32 7.89 15.36
N GLY A 284 -3.95 7.61 14.12
CA GLY A 284 -3.60 8.61 13.12
C GLY A 284 -3.52 8.00 11.72
N PRO A 285 -2.78 8.64 10.80
CA PRO A 285 -2.76 8.25 9.39
C PRO A 285 -1.91 7.02 9.07
N LEU A 286 -1.21 6.47 10.07
CA LEU A 286 -0.24 5.38 9.91
C LEU A 286 -0.55 4.23 10.87
N THR A 287 -0.13 3.02 10.50
CA THR A 287 -0.23 1.81 11.33
C THR A 287 1.06 1.61 12.16
N ALA A 288 1.01 0.73 13.16
CA ALA A 288 2.18 0.36 13.97
C ALA A 288 3.32 -0.33 13.17
N ARG A 289 3.12 -0.62 11.90
CA ARG A 289 4.17 -1.14 11.01
C ARG A 289 5.05 -0.04 10.40
N HIS A 290 4.54 1.18 10.35
CA HIS A 290 5.32 2.32 9.86
C HIS A 290 6.36 2.75 10.89
N SER A 291 7.46 3.31 10.41
CA SER A 291 8.44 3.98 11.24
C SER A 291 7.88 5.30 11.80
N GLY A 292 8.33 5.70 12.97
CA GLY A 292 7.96 7.00 13.54
C GLY A 292 6.56 7.07 14.15
N ILE A 293 6.05 5.97 14.72
CA ILE A 293 4.79 5.97 15.45
C ILE A 293 5.06 6.28 16.93
N PRO A 294 4.47 7.34 17.52
CA PRO A 294 4.57 7.62 18.94
C PRO A 294 3.76 6.58 19.73
N GLN A 295 4.31 6.13 20.86
CA GLN A 295 3.65 5.12 21.71
C GLN A 295 2.63 5.71 22.68
N ASP A 296 2.72 6.99 22.95
CA ASP A 296 1.87 7.76 23.88
C ASP A 296 0.62 8.30 23.21
N VAL A 297 0.56 8.41 21.88
CA VAL A 297 -0.63 8.81 21.13
C VAL A 297 -1.57 7.62 20.97
N GLN A 298 -2.74 7.72 21.56
CA GLN A 298 -3.77 6.68 21.53
C GLN A 298 -4.88 7.02 20.51
N PRO A 299 -5.60 6.03 19.98
CA PRO A 299 -6.79 6.29 19.18
C PRO A 299 -7.79 7.17 19.91
N TYR A 300 -8.51 8.02 19.18
CA TYR A 300 -9.58 8.82 19.76
C TYR A 300 -10.54 7.92 20.56
N ARG A 301 -10.72 8.27 21.83
CA ARG A 301 -11.66 7.55 22.70
C ARG A 301 -13.08 7.73 22.18
N TYR A 302 -13.85 6.65 22.16
CA TYR A 302 -15.29 6.75 21.95
C TYR A 302 -15.92 7.51 23.12
N ASP A 303 -16.42 8.70 22.83
CA ASP A 303 -16.99 9.64 23.81
C ASP A 303 -18.07 10.52 23.14
N PRO A 304 -19.31 9.97 23.03
CA PRO A 304 -20.41 10.71 22.41
C PRO A 304 -20.77 12.03 23.11
N ASP A 305 -20.49 12.16 24.42
CA ASP A 305 -20.78 13.40 25.16
C ASP A 305 -19.76 14.47 24.81
N ALA A 306 -18.48 14.12 24.75
CA ALA A 306 -17.44 15.02 24.25
C ALA A 306 -17.70 15.42 22.78
N ALA A 307 -18.17 14.49 21.95
CA ALA A 307 -18.53 14.78 20.56
C ALA A 307 -19.66 15.82 20.47
N ARG A 308 -20.74 15.67 21.24
CA ARG A 308 -21.84 16.64 21.29
C ARG A 308 -21.38 18.01 21.79
N GLN A 309 -20.51 18.04 22.80
CA GLN A 309 -19.98 19.30 23.32
C GLN A 309 -19.16 20.02 22.28
N LEU A 310 -18.24 19.32 21.59
CA LEU A 310 -17.42 19.90 20.52
C LEU A 310 -18.26 20.42 19.34
N LEU A 311 -19.33 19.71 18.97
CA LEU A 311 -20.26 20.16 17.94
C LEU A 311 -21.01 21.42 18.39
N ALA A 312 -21.46 21.48 19.64
CA ALA A 312 -22.13 22.67 20.21
C ALA A 312 -21.18 23.87 20.24
N ASP A 313 -19.93 23.68 20.68
CA ASP A 313 -18.89 24.71 20.72
C ASP A 313 -18.53 25.24 19.31
N ALA A 314 -18.67 24.35 18.29
CA ALA A 314 -18.50 24.72 16.90
C ALA A 314 -19.75 25.38 16.26
N GLY A 315 -20.86 25.52 17.01
CA GLY A 315 -22.09 26.18 16.54
C GLY A 315 -23.17 25.21 16.00
N TYR A 316 -23.00 23.91 16.15
CA TYR A 316 -23.90 22.89 15.61
C TYR A 316 -24.76 22.20 16.70
N ALA A 317 -25.10 22.89 17.78
CA ALA A 317 -25.95 22.37 18.84
C ALA A 317 -27.35 21.93 18.37
N SER A 318 -27.86 22.53 17.27
CA SER A 318 -29.16 22.18 16.68
C SER A 318 -29.11 21.06 15.63
N GLY A 319 -27.95 20.49 15.42
CA GLY A 319 -27.68 19.43 14.42
C GLY A 319 -26.81 19.89 13.26
N LEU A 320 -26.27 18.91 12.55
CA LEU A 320 -25.40 19.07 11.38
C LEU A 320 -25.77 18.00 10.34
N THR A 321 -25.78 18.34 9.06
CA THR A 321 -25.93 17.36 7.97
C THR A 321 -24.62 17.32 7.17
N LEU A 322 -24.11 16.10 6.92
CA LEU A 322 -22.91 15.86 6.13
C LEU A 322 -23.17 14.85 5.02
N ALA A 323 -22.61 15.09 3.85
CA ALA A 323 -22.63 14.16 2.73
C ALA A 323 -21.44 13.19 2.82
N LEU A 324 -21.71 11.88 2.72
CA LEU A 324 -20.68 10.83 2.69
C LEU A 324 -20.76 10.03 1.40
N ALA A 325 -19.70 10.11 0.61
CA ALA A 325 -19.52 9.33 -0.59
C ALA A 325 -18.67 8.08 -0.33
N LEU A 326 -19.07 6.94 -0.92
CA LEU A 326 -18.34 5.68 -0.78
C LEU A 326 -18.41 4.86 -2.06
N PRO A 327 -17.36 4.03 -2.35
CA PRO A 327 -17.43 3.05 -3.41
C PRO A 327 -18.20 1.82 -2.93
N ALA A 328 -18.87 1.09 -3.83
CA ALA A 328 -19.57 -0.14 -3.51
C ALA A 328 -18.60 -1.28 -3.10
N ARG A 329 -17.33 -1.16 -3.52
CA ARG A 329 -16.23 -2.09 -3.20
C ARG A 329 -14.93 -1.33 -2.98
N PHE A 330 -14.03 -1.96 -2.19
CA PHE A 330 -12.72 -1.44 -1.84
C PHE A 330 -12.76 -0.17 -0.95
N PRO A 331 -12.81 -0.42 0.35
CA PRO A 331 -12.82 -1.75 0.99
C PRO A 331 -14.14 -2.51 0.74
N ASP A 332 -14.11 -3.83 0.74
CA ASP A 332 -15.29 -4.66 0.45
C ASP A 332 -16.42 -4.44 1.47
N GLU A 333 -16.06 -4.09 2.70
CA GLU A 333 -16.97 -3.75 3.79
C GLU A 333 -17.49 -2.30 3.74
N SER A 334 -17.14 -1.51 2.74
CA SER A 334 -17.41 -0.05 2.68
C SER A 334 -18.85 0.33 3.02
N ILE A 335 -19.83 -0.40 2.46
CA ILE A 335 -21.27 -0.12 2.68
C ILE A 335 -21.66 -0.39 4.13
N VAL A 336 -21.22 -1.51 4.70
CA VAL A 336 -21.53 -1.87 6.11
C VAL A 336 -20.84 -0.87 7.04
N LEU A 337 -19.60 -0.56 6.78
CA LEU A 337 -18.80 0.40 7.54
C LEU A 337 -19.44 1.80 7.51
N ALA A 338 -19.83 2.30 6.33
CA ALA A 338 -20.45 3.61 6.19
C ALA A 338 -21.79 3.72 6.95
N ARG A 339 -22.59 2.65 6.95
CA ARG A 339 -23.84 2.60 7.73
C ARG A 339 -23.58 2.65 9.24
N HIS A 340 -22.57 1.93 9.73
CA HIS A 340 -22.15 2.00 11.14
C HIS A 340 -21.70 3.40 11.53
N ILE A 341 -20.89 4.05 10.69
CA ILE A 341 -20.43 5.41 10.91
C ILE A 341 -21.62 6.38 10.90
N ALA A 342 -22.52 6.29 9.93
CA ALA A 342 -23.72 7.13 9.86
C ALA A 342 -24.59 6.98 11.12
N GLN A 343 -24.78 5.77 11.62
CA GLN A 343 -25.51 5.52 12.85
C GLN A 343 -24.82 6.13 14.08
N ALA A 344 -23.50 6.00 14.20
CA ALA A 344 -22.73 6.58 15.29
C ALA A 344 -22.79 8.13 15.27
N LEU A 345 -22.69 8.73 14.10
CA LEU A 345 -22.79 10.18 13.91
C LEU A 345 -24.22 10.69 14.20
N GLN A 346 -25.25 9.95 13.81
CA GLN A 346 -26.65 10.28 14.13
C GLN A 346 -26.89 10.34 15.63
N ALA A 347 -26.24 9.48 16.42
CA ALA A 347 -26.37 9.46 17.88
C ALA A 347 -25.82 10.73 18.56
N VAL A 348 -25.00 11.51 17.88
CA VAL A 348 -24.45 12.77 18.37
C VAL A 348 -25.03 14.00 17.66
N GLY A 349 -26.10 13.82 16.87
CA GLY A 349 -26.82 14.93 16.20
C GLY A 349 -26.28 15.27 14.80
N VAL A 350 -25.49 14.38 14.18
CA VAL A 350 -25.01 14.54 12.80
C VAL A 350 -25.76 13.59 11.88
N THR A 351 -26.58 14.14 11.00
CA THR A 351 -27.24 13.38 9.92
C THR A 351 -26.25 13.15 8.79
N VAL A 352 -26.23 11.93 8.22
CA VAL A 352 -25.32 11.59 7.12
C VAL A 352 -26.10 11.15 5.89
N ASP A 353 -25.92 11.90 4.78
CA ASP A 353 -26.47 11.56 3.48
C ASP A 353 -25.47 10.67 2.72
N LEU A 354 -25.82 9.39 2.55
CA LEU A 354 -24.94 8.40 1.91
C LEU A 354 -25.12 8.36 0.39
N THR A 355 -24.02 8.45 -0.34
CA THR A 355 -23.98 8.24 -1.79
C THR A 355 -23.05 7.09 -2.14
N ILE A 356 -23.60 6.01 -2.71
CA ILE A 356 -22.84 4.81 -3.12
C ILE A 356 -22.49 4.90 -4.61
N HIS A 357 -21.24 4.68 -4.95
CA HIS A 357 -20.71 4.67 -6.31
C HIS A 357 -20.32 3.25 -6.73
N GLU A 358 -20.98 2.70 -7.74
CA GLU A 358 -20.71 1.35 -8.26
C GLU A 358 -19.38 1.28 -9.03
N ASP A 359 -19.04 2.33 -9.77
CA ASP A 359 -17.80 2.45 -10.54
C ASP A 359 -16.69 3.06 -9.67
N ARG A 360 -15.75 2.23 -9.21
CA ARG A 360 -14.62 2.67 -8.38
C ARG A 360 -13.68 3.63 -9.08
N PRO A 361 -13.26 3.45 -10.35
CA PRO A 361 -12.49 4.44 -11.09
C PRO A 361 -13.18 5.81 -11.17
N ALA A 362 -14.46 5.85 -11.48
CA ALA A 362 -15.24 7.09 -11.49
C ALA A 362 -15.32 7.73 -10.09
N TYR A 363 -15.50 6.93 -9.04
CA TYR A 363 -15.44 7.40 -7.66
C TYR A 363 -14.07 8.03 -7.32
N ALA A 364 -12.97 7.34 -7.65
CA ALA A 364 -11.63 7.85 -7.43
C ALA A 364 -11.38 9.17 -8.19
N GLN A 365 -11.92 9.30 -9.43
CA GLN A 365 -11.87 10.56 -10.18
C GLN A 365 -12.60 11.68 -9.44
N ARG A 366 -13.81 11.44 -8.93
CA ARG A 366 -14.57 12.43 -8.14
C ARG A 366 -13.82 12.89 -6.90
N VAL A 367 -13.16 11.96 -6.18
CA VAL A 367 -12.33 12.30 -5.01
C VAL A 367 -11.15 13.18 -5.43
N ARG A 368 -10.48 12.87 -6.55
CA ARG A 368 -9.41 13.73 -7.10
C ARG A 368 -9.91 15.13 -7.47
N ASP A 369 -11.08 15.20 -8.08
CA ASP A 369 -11.71 16.45 -8.52
C ASP A 369 -12.40 17.20 -7.37
N LYS A 370 -12.28 16.72 -6.12
CA LYS A 370 -12.88 17.30 -4.91
C LYS A 370 -14.42 17.34 -4.94
N GLN A 371 -15.05 16.39 -5.65
CA GLN A 371 -16.49 16.31 -5.88
C GLN A 371 -17.13 15.15 -5.10
N PHE A 372 -16.86 15.04 -3.80
CA PHE A 372 -17.33 13.93 -2.97
C PHE A 372 -18.20 14.37 -1.77
N GLY A 373 -18.50 15.67 -1.64
CA GLY A 373 -19.20 16.22 -0.49
C GLY A 373 -18.27 16.48 0.70
N ASP A 374 -18.70 16.13 1.91
CA ASP A 374 -17.98 16.40 3.16
C ASP A 374 -17.02 15.28 3.56
N ILE A 375 -17.39 14.02 3.28
CA ILE A 375 -16.66 12.83 3.72
C ILE A 375 -16.53 11.85 2.55
N ALA A 376 -15.34 11.29 2.34
CA ALA A 376 -15.11 10.23 1.36
C ALA A 376 -14.52 8.98 2.03
N CYS A 377 -15.15 7.80 1.82
CA CYS A 377 -14.59 6.52 2.23
C CYS A 377 -13.31 6.26 1.43
N PHE A 378 -12.21 6.02 2.13
CA PHE A 378 -10.90 5.87 1.51
C PHE A 378 -10.00 4.93 2.28
N ASP A 379 -8.89 4.53 1.65
CA ASP A 379 -7.82 3.76 2.25
C ASP A 379 -6.44 4.38 1.98
N SER A 380 -5.43 3.95 2.72
CA SER A 380 -4.05 4.36 2.54
C SER A 380 -3.14 3.18 2.80
N SER A 381 -2.38 2.76 1.79
CA SER A 381 -1.58 1.54 1.78
C SER A 381 -0.07 1.70 1.60
N PRO A 382 0.52 2.89 1.29
CA PRO A 382 1.97 3.00 1.16
C PRO A 382 2.68 2.53 2.42
N ALA A 383 3.75 1.74 2.29
CA ALA A 383 4.57 1.30 3.41
C ALA A 383 5.47 2.43 3.97
N SER A 384 5.73 3.47 3.19
CA SER A 384 6.39 4.68 3.65
C SER A 384 5.41 5.64 4.32
N GLY A 385 5.63 5.95 5.60
CA GLY A 385 4.87 6.97 6.31
C GLY A 385 5.08 8.37 5.74
N TRP A 386 6.32 8.69 5.33
CA TRP A 386 6.63 9.98 4.68
C TRP A 386 5.83 10.15 3.38
N ARG A 387 5.74 9.10 2.57
CA ARG A 387 4.95 9.09 1.33
C ARG A 387 3.45 9.31 1.60
N VAL A 388 2.89 8.71 2.66
CA VAL A 388 1.49 8.94 3.06
C VAL A 388 1.22 10.43 3.31
N TYR A 389 2.08 11.08 4.08
CA TYR A 389 1.94 12.52 4.35
C TYR A 389 2.14 13.36 3.09
N ARG A 390 3.17 13.06 2.31
CA ARG A 390 3.52 13.81 1.10
C ARG A 390 2.41 13.79 0.06
N GLU A 391 1.80 12.64 -0.17
CA GLU A 391 0.75 12.47 -1.18
C GLU A 391 -0.62 13.04 -0.75
N LYS A 392 -0.91 13.03 0.56
CA LYS A 392 -2.26 13.28 1.04
C LYS A 392 -2.42 14.50 1.93
N LEU A 393 -1.34 15.00 2.53
CA LEU A 393 -1.40 16.08 3.53
C LEU A 393 -0.45 17.25 3.24
N ASP A 394 0.59 17.09 2.40
CA ASP A 394 1.47 18.21 2.04
C ASP A 394 0.73 19.20 1.12
N SER A 395 0.41 20.37 1.68
CA SER A 395 -0.33 21.41 0.99
C SER A 395 0.41 22.06 -0.20
N ARG A 396 1.72 21.87 -0.31
CA ARG A 396 2.54 22.36 -1.42
C ARG A 396 2.49 21.43 -2.63
N GLN A 397 2.29 20.12 -2.38
CA GLN A 397 2.17 19.12 -3.44
C GLN A 397 0.77 19.09 -4.04
N GLN A 398 -0.25 19.29 -3.20
CA GLN A 398 -1.66 19.21 -3.58
C GLN A 398 -1.94 17.94 -4.42
N GLY A 399 -1.38 16.82 -3.94
CA GLY A 399 -1.50 15.53 -4.60
C GLY A 399 -2.95 15.12 -4.86
N PRO A 400 -3.20 14.09 -5.66
CA PRO A 400 -4.54 13.71 -6.09
C PRO A 400 -5.48 13.42 -4.91
N TRP A 401 -4.94 12.98 -3.78
CA TRP A 401 -5.69 12.62 -2.58
C TRP A 401 -5.67 13.67 -1.48
N TRP A 402 -5.03 14.82 -1.69
CA TRP A 402 -5.06 15.97 -0.78
C TRP A 402 -6.42 16.64 -0.81
N GLN A 403 -7.01 16.93 0.36
CA GLN A 403 -8.37 17.41 0.52
C GLN A 403 -8.45 18.75 1.27
N GLY A 404 -7.46 19.63 1.04
CA GLY A 404 -7.48 21.01 1.57
C GLY A 404 -6.78 21.17 2.92
N TYR A 405 -6.18 20.10 3.49
CA TYR A 405 -5.39 20.23 4.71
C TYR A 405 -4.16 21.13 4.49
N HIS A 406 -3.93 22.07 5.39
CA HIS A 406 -2.80 23.01 5.32
C HIS A 406 -2.13 23.12 6.67
N SER A 407 -0.80 22.88 6.70
CA SER A 407 0.04 23.08 7.86
C SER A 407 1.48 23.35 7.43
N GLU A 408 1.99 24.53 7.72
CA GLU A 408 3.38 24.90 7.46
C GLU A 408 4.35 24.06 8.34
N GLU A 409 3.93 23.75 9.55
CA GLU A 409 4.73 22.92 10.46
C GLU A 409 4.88 21.49 9.92
N LEU A 410 3.79 20.86 9.46
CA LEU A 410 3.89 19.53 8.81
C LEU A 410 4.78 19.61 7.57
N ASN A 411 4.62 20.62 6.73
CA ASN A 411 5.44 20.79 5.53
C ASN A 411 6.94 20.87 5.89
N ALA A 412 7.29 21.63 6.95
CA ALA A 412 8.68 21.76 7.42
C ALA A 412 9.21 20.41 8.00
N LEU A 413 8.38 19.66 8.71
CA LEU A 413 8.74 18.33 9.21
C LEU A 413 9.02 17.35 8.05
N LEU A 414 8.21 17.39 7.00
CA LEU A 414 8.41 16.54 5.82
C LEU A 414 9.70 16.87 5.07
N ASP A 415 10.07 18.16 4.96
CA ASP A 415 11.35 18.57 4.34
C ASP A 415 12.54 18.10 5.18
N ARG A 416 12.46 18.24 6.49
CA ARG A 416 13.50 17.74 7.40
C ARG A 416 13.64 16.21 7.30
N ALA A 417 12.52 15.48 7.29
CA ALA A 417 12.54 14.03 7.15
C ALA A 417 13.15 13.60 5.80
N ALA A 418 12.83 14.29 4.71
CA ALA A 418 13.40 14.01 3.39
C ALA A 418 14.92 14.22 3.32
N ALA A 419 15.45 15.15 4.12
CA ALA A 419 16.88 15.46 4.18
C ALA A 419 17.64 14.71 5.28
N THR A 420 17.01 13.77 5.99
CA THR A 420 17.62 13.06 7.12
C THR A 420 17.91 11.62 6.72
N ALA A 421 19.19 11.28 6.52
CA ALA A 421 19.63 9.93 6.16
C ALA A 421 19.56 8.94 7.33
N ASP A 422 19.78 9.41 8.56
CA ASP A 422 19.72 8.58 9.76
C ASP A 422 18.26 8.17 10.07
N ASP A 423 18.02 6.87 10.13
CA ASP A 423 16.66 6.29 10.28
C ASP A 423 16.02 6.64 11.62
N GLU A 424 16.80 6.73 12.73
CA GLU A 424 16.27 7.02 14.06
C GLU A 424 15.89 8.50 14.18
N GLN A 425 16.76 9.39 13.68
CA GLN A 425 16.46 10.83 13.63
C GLN A 425 15.27 11.10 12.74
N ARG A 426 15.17 10.45 11.58
CA ARG A 426 14.02 10.54 10.67
C ARG A 426 12.75 10.04 11.35
N ALA A 427 12.80 8.90 12.06
CA ALA A 427 11.67 8.40 12.84
C ALA A 427 11.23 9.38 13.94
N ALA A 428 12.17 10.11 14.58
CA ALA A 428 11.84 11.12 15.57
C ALA A 428 11.09 12.31 14.95
N ILE A 429 11.46 12.73 13.76
CA ILE A 429 10.74 13.76 12.99
C ILE A 429 9.33 13.28 12.62
N MET A 430 9.22 12.03 12.16
CA MET A 430 7.95 11.44 11.79
C MET A 430 7.00 11.27 12.97
N ARG A 431 7.51 11.06 14.20
CA ARG A 431 6.69 11.07 15.43
C ARG A 431 6.05 12.45 15.66
N GLN A 432 6.79 13.53 15.44
CA GLN A 432 6.23 14.88 15.54
C GLN A 432 5.11 15.11 14.51
N ALA A 433 5.35 14.71 13.25
CA ALA A 433 4.35 14.78 12.19
C ALA A 433 3.09 13.96 12.52
N PHE A 434 3.27 12.77 13.09
CA PHE A 434 2.14 11.93 13.51
C PHE A 434 1.29 12.60 14.59
N THR A 435 1.93 13.12 15.64
CA THR A 435 1.23 13.79 16.76
C THR A 435 0.44 15.01 16.26
N GLN A 436 1.04 15.83 15.41
CA GLN A 436 0.37 16.96 14.82
C GLN A 436 -0.87 16.57 14.01
N VAL A 437 -0.74 15.59 13.12
CA VAL A 437 -1.86 15.12 12.29
C VAL A 437 -2.94 14.45 13.15
N HIS A 438 -2.57 13.74 14.22
CA HIS A 438 -3.52 13.26 15.21
C HIS A 438 -4.31 14.41 15.81
N ASP A 439 -3.62 15.45 16.31
CA ASP A 439 -4.25 16.57 17.01
C ASP A 439 -5.14 17.44 16.11
N GLU A 440 -4.85 17.52 14.83
CA GLU A 440 -5.63 18.27 13.86
C GLU A 440 -6.72 17.47 13.16
N ALA A 441 -6.70 16.14 13.28
CA ALA A 441 -7.72 15.20 12.81
C ALA A 441 -8.22 15.46 11.37
N PRO A 442 -7.34 15.57 10.35
CA PRO A 442 -7.78 15.85 8.97
C PRO A 442 -8.60 14.74 8.34
N TRP A 443 -8.64 13.55 8.98
CA TRP A 443 -9.38 12.37 8.56
C TRP A 443 -10.16 11.75 9.73
N LEU A 444 -11.13 10.90 9.41
CA LEU A 444 -11.59 9.91 10.37
C LEU A 444 -10.59 8.75 10.35
N PHE A 445 -9.89 8.54 11.45
CA PHE A 445 -8.97 7.43 11.63
C PHE A 445 -9.75 6.23 12.15
N LEU A 446 -9.87 5.16 11.38
CA LEU A 446 -10.73 4.04 11.74
C LEU A 446 -9.92 2.85 12.23
N TYR A 447 -9.45 2.00 11.34
CA TYR A 447 -8.70 0.81 11.73
C TYR A 447 -7.69 0.38 10.65
N ALA A 448 -6.74 -0.45 11.08
CA ALA A 448 -5.81 -1.17 10.23
C ALA A 448 -6.20 -2.65 10.21
N PRO A 449 -6.66 -3.21 9.09
CA PRO A 449 -6.98 -4.64 9.01
C PRO A 449 -5.71 -5.49 8.99
N ASP A 450 -5.78 -6.69 9.54
CA ASP A 450 -4.74 -7.70 9.37
C ASP A 450 -4.89 -8.36 7.99
N HIS A 451 -3.79 -8.59 7.30
CA HIS A 451 -3.74 -9.48 6.16
C HIS A 451 -3.85 -10.94 6.63
N ARG A 452 -4.54 -11.78 5.86
CA ARG A 452 -4.78 -13.18 6.23
C ARG A 452 -4.59 -14.11 5.05
N TRP A 453 -4.11 -15.33 5.34
CA TRP A 453 -3.94 -16.40 4.36
C TRP A 453 -4.32 -17.74 4.99
N ALA A 454 -5.06 -18.56 4.28
CA ALA A 454 -5.25 -19.95 4.66
C ALA A 454 -4.23 -20.80 3.89
N LEU A 455 -3.58 -21.71 4.61
CA LEU A 455 -2.50 -22.55 4.10
C LEU A 455 -2.95 -24.00 3.99
N GLY A 456 -2.83 -24.56 2.78
CA GLY A 456 -2.93 -25.98 2.54
C GLY A 456 -1.65 -26.71 2.99
N GLU A 457 -1.64 -28.03 2.86
CA GLU A 457 -0.53 -28.88 3.31
C GLU A 457 0.82 -28.47 2.69
N LYS A 458 0.84 -28.23 1.36
CA LYS A 458 2.07 -27.81 0.66
C LYS A 458 2.58 -26.43 1.10
N ALA A 459 1.69 -25.57 1.59
CA ALA A 459 2.01 -24.23 2.06
C ALA A 459 2.32 -24.15 3.57
N SER A 460 2.30 -25.27 4.31
CA SER A 460 2.38 -25.31 5.79
C SER A 460 3.58 -24.56 6.38
N GLY A 461 4.67 -24.43 5.64
CA GLY A 461 5.88 -23.67 6.05
C GLY A 461 5.97 -22.26 5.50
N TRP A 462 4.99 -21.81 4.72
CA TRP A 462 5.00 -20.48 4.11
C TRP A 462 4.76 -19.38 5.16
N GLN A 463 5.41 -18.23 4.95
CA GLN A 463 5.22 -17.02 5.75
C GLN A 463 5.07 -15.80 4.83
N PRO A 464 4.22 -14.84 5.16
CA PRO A 464 4.08 -13.61 4.41
C PRO A 464 5.33 -12.73 4.53
N CYS A 465 5.70 -12.02 3.48
CA CYS A 465 6.72 -10.99 3.56
C CYS A 465 6.18 -9.73 4.27
N ALA A 466 7.08 -8.80 4.61
CA ALA A 466 6.73 -7.59 5.37
C ALA A 466 5.55 -6.80 4.77
N GLU A 467 5.44 -6.74 3.45
CA GLU A 467 4.38 -6.04 2.73
C GLU A 467 3.10 -6.88 2.55
N GLY A 468 3.07 -8.10 3.09
CA GLY A 468 1.91 -9.00 2.97
C GLY A 468 1.72 -9.62 1.58
N ARG A 469 2.74 -9.58 0.72
CA ARG A 469 2.72 -10.19 -0.61
C ARG A 469 2.99 -11.67 -0.55
N VAL A 470 2.43 -12.42 -1.48
CA VAL A 470 2.72 -13.85 -1.62
C VAL A 470 4.00 -14.01 -2.43
N ARG A 471 5.06 -14.47 -1.78
CA ARG A 471 6.34 -14.85 -2.40
C ARG A 471 6.57 -16.33 -2.19
N ILE A 472 6.84 -17.04 -3.26
CA ILE A 472 7.10 -18.49 -3.28
C ILE A 472 8.60 -18.67 -3.61
N LEU A 473 9.42 -18.70 -2.55
CA LEU A 473 10.88 -18.72 -2.62
C LEU A 473 11.46 -19.88 -1.82
#